data_8ea549a78ec24993378de3b01319b6c7
#
_entry.id   8ea549a78ec24993378de3b01319b6c7
#
_cell.length_a   1.000
_cell.length_b   1.000
_cell.length_c   1.000
_cell.angle_alpha   90.00
_cell.angle_beta   90.00
_cell.angle_gamma   90.00
#
_symmetry.space_group_name_H-M   'P 1'
#
loop_
_entity.id
_entity.type
_entity.pdbx_description
1 polymer ?
#
loop_
_entity_poly.entity_id
_entity_poly.type
_entity_poly.pdbx_seq_one_letter_code
_entity_poly.pdbx_strand_id
1 'polypeptide(L)'
;RFDEVCKKLDFNVFKVFRDRQITNTLLSDSGDVRVLKSRNISDDGKKIINLSDYDSYINYEALKGLAVFEYLDRDDVYLTPNMTYKPRVMRKPKNCVVNGSLAILIPKKDIVPTDKQMEFFSTQEYREFYQIARNYQTRSLNVDACSVFFYGLLREKGKKSPITEKFIEEDNNVQPTIFEYMK
;
A
#
# COMPACT_ATOMS: atom_id res chain seq x y z
N ARG A 1 11.64 -15.53 -11.32
CA ARG A 1 10.92 -14.22 -11.40
C ARG A 1 10.67 -13.60 -10.01
N PHE A 2 10.21 -14.37 -9.01
CA PHE A 2 9.99 -13.82 -7.66
C PHE A 2 11.27 -13.21 -7.08
N ASP A 3 12.37 -13.96 -7.08
CA ASP A 3 13.67 -13.50 -6.58
C ASP A 3 14.21 -12.30 -7.35
N GLU A 4 13.95 -12.24 -8.66
CA GLU A 4 14.35 -11.10 -9.50
C GLU A 4 13.63 -9.82 -9.08
N VAL A 5 12.35 -9.91 -8.74
CA VAL A 5 11.58 -8.78 -8.21
C VAL A 5 12.06 -8.41 -6.82
N CYS A 6 12.31 -9.38 -5.94
CA CYS A 6 12.88 -9.12 -4.62
C CYS A 6 14.19 -8.34 -4.70
N LYS A 7 15.06 -8.66 -5.65
CA LYS A 7 16.34 -7.96 -5.86
C LYS A 7 16.16 -6.52 -6.37
N LYS A 8 15.03 -6.18 -6.98
CA LYS A 8 14.73 -4.85 -7.50
C LYS A 8 14.08 -3.92 -6.49
N LEU A 9 13.55 -4.45 -5.39
CA LEU A 9 12.72 -3.70 -4.45
C LEU A 9 13.45 -3.40 -3.15
N ASP A 10 13.18 -2.21 -2.62
CA ASP A 10 13.42 -1.84 -1.23
C ASP A 10 12.13 -2.07 -0.46
N PHE A 11 12.17 -3.00 0.48
CA PHE A 11 11.02 -3.38 1.28
C PHE A 11 10.90 -2.54 2.56
N ASN A 12 9.77 -2.75 3.29
CA ASN A 12 9.53 -2.10 4.58
C ASN A 12 9.52 -0.56 4.52
N VAL A 13 9.11 -0.02 3.38
CA VAL A 13 9.13 1.43 3.09
C VAL A 13 7.87 2.16 3.52
N PHE A 14 6.77 1.44 3.76
CA PHE A 14 5.49 2.01 4.18
C PHE A 14 5.05 1.50 5.56
N LYS A 15 4.30 2.34 6.25
CA LYS A 15 3.30 1.95 7.26
C LYS A 15 1.94 1.90 6.59
N VAL A 16 0.96 1.26 7.23
CA VAL A 16 -0.40 1.16 6.72
C VAL A 16 -1.40 1.68 7.74
N PHE A 17 -2.38 2.44 7.24
CA PHE A 17 -3.61 2.77 7.96
C PHE A 17 -4.80 2.19 7.20
N ARG A 18 -5.76 1.68 7.94
CA ARG A 18 -7.03 1.17 7.42
C ARG A 18 -8.17 1.70 8.27
N ASP A 19 -9.09 2.39 7.62
CA ASP A 19 -10.31 2.81 8.30
C ASP A 19 -11.20 1.61 8.66
N ARG A 20 -11.79 1.66 9.86
CA ARG A 20 -12.76 0.68 10.35
C ARG A 20 -14.02 1.34 10.92
N GLN A 21 -14.10 2.67 10.83
CA GLN A 21 -15.14 3.46 11.49
C GLN A 21 -16.20 3.96 10.51
N ILE A 22 -15.82 4.20 9.23
CA ILE A 22 -16.78 4.57 8.19
C ILE A 22 -17.63 3.36 7.82
N THR A 23 -18.86 3.38 8.28
CA THR A 23 -19.90 2.40 7.95
C THR A 23 -20.87 2.99 6.92
N ASN A 24 -21.68 2.15 6.29
CA ASN A 24 -22.68 2.59 5.32
C ASN A 24 -23.70 3.59 5.92
N THR A 25 -23.91 3.54 7.22
CA THR A 25 -24.83 4.46 7.94
C THR A 25 -24.31 5.91 8.00
N LEU A 26 -23.01 6.11 7.83
CA LEU A 26 -22.38 7.44 7.80
C LEU A 26 -22.24 7.98 6.37
N LEU A 27 -22.56 7.19 5.36
CA LEU A 27 -22.40 7.53 3.96
C LEU A 27 -23.72 8.00 3.35
N SER A 28 -23.62 8.93 2.41
CA SER A 28 -24.73 9.45 1.61
C SER A 28 -24.28 9.64 0.16
N ASP A 29 -25.24 9.84 -0.75
CA ASP A 29 -24.97 10.07 -2.18
C ASP A 29 -24.46 11.50 -2.46
N SER A 30 -24.54 12.38 -1.47
CA SER A 30 -24.02 13.75 -1.51
C SER A 30 -23.56 14.18 -0.12
N GLY A 31 -22.63 15.11 -0.03
CA GLY A 31 -22.11 15.61 1.24
C GLY A 31 -20.84 16.43 1.09
N ASP A 32 -20.25 16.81 2.22
CA ASP A 32 -19.14 17.76 2.27
C ASP A 32 -17.82 17.14 1.80
N VAL A 33 -17.59 15.87 2.13
CA VAL A 33 -16.32 15.19 1.89
C VAL A 33 -16.55 13.89 1.14
N ARG A 34 -15.86 13.73 0.02
CA ARG A 34 -15.90 12.50 -0.76
C ARG A 34 -15.19 11.35 -0.04
N VAL A 35 -15.82 10.19 -0.02
CA VAL A 35 -15.23 8.94 0.51
C VAL A 35 -14.83 8.04 -0.65
N LEU A 36 -13.54 7.92 -0.89
CA LEU A 36 -13.02 7.03 -1.93
C LEU A 36 -13.09 5.57 -1.49
N LYS A 37 -13.43 4.72 -2.43
CA LYS A 37 -13.53 3.25 -2.27
C LYS A 37 -12.71 2.56 -3.35
N SER A 38 -12.48 1.26 -3.22
CA SER A 38 -11.55 0.50 -4.07
C SER A 38 -11.82 0.62 -5.58
N ARG A 39 -13.09 0.70 -6.00
CA ARG A 39 -13.48 0.86 -7.41
C ARG A 39 -13.25 2.28 -7.94
N ASN A 40 -13.03 3.26 -7.08
CA ASN A 40 -12.71 4.63 -7.51
C ASN A 40 -11.27 4.76 -8.00
N ILE A 41 -10.39 3.77 -7.81
CA ILE A 41 -9.04 3.79 -8.35
C ILE A 41 -9.01 3.00 -9.66
N SER A 42 -8.57 3.63 -10.75
CA SER A 42 -8.39 2.96 -12.04
C SER A 42 -7.42 1.76 -11.94
N ASP A 43 -7.55 0.79 -12.84
CA ASP A 43 -6.75 -0.44 -12.81
C ASP A 43 -5.23 -0.19 -12.99
N ASP A 44 -4.87 0.93 -13.60
CA ASP A 44 -3.49 1.39 -13.75
C ASP A 44 -2.97 2.25 -12.58
N GLY A 45 -3.83 2.57 -11.61
CA GLY A 45 -3.49 3.38 -10.44
C GLY A 45 -3.28 4.87 -10.73
N LYS A 46 -3.71 5.39 -11.89
CA LYS A 46 -3.39 6.77 -12.32
C LYS A 46 -4.54 7.76 -12.11
N LYS A 47 -5.77 7.29 -12.00
CA LYS A 47 -6.96 8.17 -12.01
C LYS A 47 -7.97 7.76 -10.95
N ILE A 48 -8.67 8.77 -10.44
CA ILE A 48 -9.92 8.59 -9.72
C ILE A 48 -11.04 8.45 -10.75
N ILE A 49 -11.83 7.39 -10.62
CA ILE A 49 -13.00 7.11 -11.44
C ILE A 49 -14.24 7.58 -10.69
N ASN A 50 -15.08 8.34 -11.34
CA ASN A 50 -16.41 8.72 -10.83
C ASN A 50 -17.41 7.63 -11.25
N LEU A 51 -18.16 7.13 -10.30
CA LEU A 51 -19.16 6.07 -10.49
C LEU A 51 -20.44 6.50 -9.76
N SER A 52 -21.43 7.03 -10.50
CA SER A 52 -22.65 7.64 -9.94
C SER A 52 -23.34 6.75 -8.89
N ASP A 53 -23.41 5.44 -9.16
CA ASP A 53 -24.09 4.48 -8.27
C ASP A 53 -23.17 3.88 -7.17
N TYR A 54 -21.96 4.40 -7.05
CA TYR A 54 -20.96 3.87 -6.13
C TYR A 54 -20.29 4.96 -5.30
N ASP A 55 -20.18 6.17 -5.83
CA ASP A 55 -19.57 7.30 -5.13
C ASP A 55 -20.35 7.59 -3.84
N SER A 56 -19.64 7.99 -2.81
CA SER A 56 -20.23 8.25 -1.51
C SER A 56 -19.53 9.43 -0.85
N TYR A 57 -20.26 10.08 0.03
CA TYR A 57 -19.84 11.25 0.74
C TYR A 57 -20.14 11.10 2.23
N ILE A 58 -19.46 11.87 3.05
CA ILE A 58 -19.68 11.96 4.50
C ILE A 58 -19.82 13.42 4.91
N ASN A 59 -20.68 13.67 5.90
CA ASN A 59 -20.78 14.99 6.51
C ASN A 59 -19.50 15.31 7.29
N TYR A 60 -19.01 16.53 7.16
CA TYR A 60 -17.77 16.99 7.76
C TYR A 60 -17.78 16.86 9.30
N GLU A 61 -18.90 17.18 9.96
CA GLU A 61 -18.99 17.09 11.40
C GLU A 61 -18.92 15.64 11.89
N ALA A 62 -19.53 14.71 11.16
CA ALA A 62 -19.42 13.28 11.47
C ALA A 62 -17.97 12.76 11.25
N LEU A 63 -17.28 13.30 10.25
CA LEU A 63 -15.91 12.90 9.92
C LEU A 63 -14.90 13.32 10.98
N LYS A 64 -15.05 14.49 11.61
CA LYS A 64 -14.10 15.04 12.60
C LYS A 64 -13.79 14.09 13.76
N GLY A 65 -14.73 13.24 14.15
CA GLY A 65 -14.56 12.27 15.23
C GLY A 65 -13.87 10.96 14.83
N LEU A 66 -13.54 10.78 13.56
CA LEU A 66 -13.00 9.53 13.03
C LEU A 66 -11.50 9.62 12.84
N ALA A 67 -10.79 8.50 13.08
CA ALA A 67 -9.33 8.45 12.90
C ALA A 67 -8.87 8.79 11.47
N VAL A 68 -9.68 8.51 10.46
CA VAL A 68 -9.37 8.81 9.06
C VAL A 68 -9.37 10.31 8.75
N PHE A 69 -9.94 11.14 9.63
CA PHE A 69 -9.92 12.61 9.50
C PHE A 69 -8.51 13.17 9.40
N GLU A 70 -7.54 12.58 10.08
CA GLU A 70 -6.11 12.94 9.99
C GLU A 70 -5.59 12.98 8.54
N TYR A 71 -6.19 12.18 7.67
CA TYR A 71 -5.75 12.04 6.28
C TYR A 71 -6.52 12.92 5.30
N LEU A 72 -7.48 13.73 5.73
CA LEU A 72 -8.36 14.52 4.85
C LEU A 72 -7.55 15.34 3.82
N ASP A 73 -6.62 16.14 4.31
CA ASP A 73 -5.83 17.08 3.49
C ASP A 73 -4.42 16.59 3.17
N ARG A 74 -4.10 15.35 3.54
CA ARG A 74 -2.80 14.76 3.23
C ARG A 74 -2.76 14.26 1.79
N ASP A 75 -1.73 14.66 1.05
CA ASP A 75 -1.39 14.20 -0.28
C ASP A 75 0.03 13.57 -0.36
N ASP A 76 0.67 13.41 0.79
CA ASP A 76 1.96 12.73 0.98
C ASP A 76 1.82 11.22 1.27
N VAL A 77 0.60 10.71 1.18
CA VAL A 77 0.25 9.30 1.40
C VAL A 77 -0.37 8.69 0.13
N TYR A 78 -0.42 7.37 0.08
CA TYR A 78 -0.83 6.63 -1.10
C TYR A 78 -1.97 5.68 -0.80
N LEU A 79 -2.79 5.37 -1.80
CA LEU A 79 -3.95 4.51 -1.71
C LEU A 79 -3.70 3.20 -2.45
N THR A 80 -4.11 2.09 -1.86
CA THR A 80 -4.17 0.79 -2.52
C THR A 80 -5.46 0.06 -2.15
N PRO A 81 -6.09 -0.70 -3.05
CA PRO A 81 -7.20 -1.58 -2.69
C PRO A 81 -6.79 -2.56 -1.59
N ASN A 82 -7.63 -2.66 -0.56
CA ASN A 82 -7.32 -3.45 0.62
C ASN A 82 -7.30 -4.97 0.33
N MET A 83 -8.25 -5.45 -0.49
CA MET A 83 -8.31 -6.83 -0.95
C MET A 83 -8.40 -6.86 -2.46
N THR A 84 -7.36 -7.32 -3.15
CA THR A 84 -7.34 -7.29 -4.61
C THR A 84 -6.40 -8.32 -5.21
N TYR A 85 -6.77 -8.83 -6.37
CA TYR A 85 -5.86 -9.58 -7.26
C TYR A 85 -5.08 -8.66 -8.23
N LYS A 86 -5.46 -7.38 -8.30
CA LYS A 86 -4.84 -6.38 -9.14
C LYS A 86 -4.30 -5.26 -8.24
N PRO A 87 -3.13 -5.46 -7.61
CA PRO A 87 -2.51 -4.40 -6.82
C PRO A 87 -2.26 -3.18 -7.68
N ARG A 88 -2.46 -2.03 -7.11
CA ARG A 88 -2.19 -0.73 -7.71
C ARG A 88 -2.08 0.30 -6.62
N VAL A 89 -1.25 1.29 -6.83
CA VAL A 89 -1.00 2.35 -5.84
C VAL A 89 -1.10 3.70 -6.53
N MET A 90 -1.79 4.64 -5.89
CA MET A 90 -1.86 6.01 -6.37
C MET A 90 -1.67 7.00 -5.22
N ARG A 91 -1.19 8.19 -5.53
CA ARG A 91 -1.13 9.28 -4.56
C ARG A 91 -2.54 9.66 -4.13
N LYS A 92 -2.77 9.84 -2.84
CA LYS A 92 -4.06 10.28 -2.31
C LYS A 92 -4.29 11.75 -2.68
N PRO A 93 -5.43 12.11 -3.29
CA PRO A 93 -5.78 13.52 -3.45
C PRO A 93 -6.20 14.15 -2.11
N LYS A 94 -6.11 15.49 -2.01
CA LYS A 94 -6.63 16.26 -0.89
C LYS A 94 -8.16 16.29 -0.91
N ASN A 95 -8.75 16.77 0.17
CA ASN A 95 -10.21 16.95 0.33
C ASN A 95 -11.03 15.66 0.12
N CYS A 96 -10.46 14.52 0.46
CA CYS A 96 -11.18 13.24 0.46
C CYS A 96 -10.61 12.31 1.52
N VAL A 97 -11.42 11.35 1.93
CA VAL A 97 -11.04 10.27 2.83
C VAL A 97 -11.32 8.92 2.18
N VAL A 98 -11.01 7.84 2.86
CA VAL A 98 -11.23 6.48 2.38
C VAL A 98 -12.01 5.66 3.41
N ASN A 99 -12.76 4.67 2.95
CA ASN A 99 -13.31 3.64 3.84
C ASN A 99 -12.40 2.39 3.85
N GLY A 100 -12.79 1.38 4.61
CA GLY A 100 -12.02 0.15 4.81
C GLY A 100 -11.77 -0.70 3.55
N SER A 101 -12.34 -0.34 2.38
CA SER A 101 -12.04 -1.02 1.10
C SER A 101 -10.72 -0.56 0.48
N LEU A 102 -10.15 0.55 0.97
CA LEU A 102 -8.82 1.05 0.64
C LEU A 102 -7.94 1.03 1.88
N ALA A 103 -6.67 0.78 1.68
CA ALA A 103 -5.62 1.00 2.67
C ALA A 103 -4.83 2.26 2.29
N ILE A 104 -4.42 3.03 3.30
CA ILE A 104 -3.52 4.17 3.15
C ILE A 104 -2.11 3.68 3.44
N LEU A 105 -1.23 3.80 2.45
CA LEU A 105 0.20 3.56 2.58
C LEU A 105 0.89 4.87 2.95
N ILE A 106 1.56 4.88 4.09
CA ILE A 106 2.23 6.04 4.65
C ILE A 106 3.73 5.82 4.48
N PRO A 107 4.42 6.58 3.61
CA PRO A 107 5.86 6.45 3.47
C PRO A 107 6.56 6.67 4.82
N LYS A 108 7.57 5.87 5.10
CA LYS A 108 8.42 6.08 6.27
C LYS A 108 9.27 7.33 6.05
N LYS A 109 9.87 7.85 7.14
CA LYS A 109 10.67 9.07 7.13
C LYS A 109 11.66 9.08 5.96
N ASP A 110 11.77 10.22 5.31
CA ASP A 110 12.70 10.51 4.21
C ASP A 110 12.47 9.71 2.91
N ILE A 111 11.34 9.00 2.81
CA ILE A 111 10.95 8.28 1.59
C ILE A 111 9.92 9.09 0.82
N VAL A 112 10.26 9.47 -0.41
CA VAL A 112 9.35 10.13 -1.35
C VAL A 112 9.24 9.27 -2.60
N PRO A 113 8.19 8.44 -2.73
CA PRO A 113 7.99 7.59 -3.90
C PRO A 113 7.86 8.40 -5.20
N THR A 114 8.49 7.92 -6.27
CA THR A 114 8.41 8.52 -7.61
C THR A 114 7.23 7.94 -8.39
N ASP A 115 6.75 8.66 -9.42
CA ASP A 115 5.67 8.18 -10.29
C ASP A 115 6.02 6.83 -10.94
N LYS A 116 7.26 6.64 -11.36
CA LYS A 116 7.75 5.37 -11.91
C LYS A 116 7.64 4.21 -10.90
N GLN A 117 7.93 4.48 -9.64
CA GLN A 117 7.78 3.48 -8.58
C GLN A 117 6.32 3.16 -8.32
N MET A 118 5.42 4.16 -8.43
CA MET A 118 3.97 3.93 -8.31
C MET A 118 3.41 3.13 -9.48
N GLU A 119 3.82 3.43 -10.70
CA GLU A 119 3.42 2.69 -11.91
C GLU A 119 3.79 1.21 -11.84
N PHE A 120 4.92 0.87 -11.22
CA PHE A 120 5.38 -0.50 -11.10
C PHE A 120 4.37 -1.41 -10.38
N PHE A 121 3.64 -0.90 -9.37
CA PHE A 121 2.64 -1.67 -8.65
C PHE A 121 1.48 -2.18 -9.53
N SER A 122 1.24 -1.54 -10.68
CA SER A 122 0.18 -1.92 -11.63
C SER A 122 0.67 -2.86 -12.74
N THR A 123 1.97 -3.20 -12.76
CA THR A 123 2.55 -4.09 -13.78
C THR A 123 2.19 -5.54 -13.55
N GLN A 124 2.24 -6.34 -14.61
CA GLN A 124 2.07 -7.78 -14.54
C GLN A 124 3.18 -8.43 -13.69
N GLU A 125 4.41 -7.92 -13.78
CA GLU A 125 5.55 -8.39 -12.99
C GLU A 125 5.29 -8.25 -11.49
N TYR A 126 4.82 -7.07 -11.04
CA TYR A 126 4.49 -6.87 -9.62
C TYR A 126 3.29 -7.70 -9.20
N ARG A 127 2.28 -7.87 -10.05
CA ARG A 127 1.10 -8.69 -9.75
C ARG A 127 1.49 -10.14 -9.47
N GLU A 128 2.32 -10.74 -10.32
CA GLU A 128 2.80 -12.11 -10.15
C GLU A 128 3.62 -12.25 -8.85
N PHE A 129 4.52 -11.30 -8.59
CA PHE A 129 5.26 -11.23 -7.35
C PHE A 129 4.32 -11.15 -6.13
N TYR A 130 3.36 -10.23 -6.14
CA TYR A 130 2.45 -10.00 -5.03
C TYR A 130 1.53 -11.20 -4.75
N GLN A 131 1.08 -11.90 -5.78
CA GLN A 131 0.28 -13.12 -5.62
C GLN A 131 1.08 -14.21 -4.90
N ILE A 132 2.35 -14.41 -5.27
CA ILE A 132 3.23 -15.38 -4.60
C ILE A 132 3.52 -14.94 -3.16
N ALA A 133 3.92 -13.68 -2.95
CA ALA A 133 4.18 -13.10 -1.63
C ALA A 133 3.00 -13.24 -0.67
N ARG A 134 1.79 -13.22 -1.20
CA ARG A 134 0.52 -13.37 -0.47
C ARG A 134 -0.02 -14.80 -0.49
N ASN A 135 0.79 -15.77 -0.90
CA ASN A 135 0.37 -17.18 -1.04
C ASN A 135 -0.97 -17.34 -1.79
N TYR A 136 -1.15 -16.57 -2.88
CA TYR A 136 -2.38 -16.52 -3.69
C TYR A 136 -3.67 -16.12 -2.94
N GLN A 137 -3.56 -15.57 -1.74
CA GLN A 137 -4.69 -15.18 -0.88
C GLN A 137 -5.01 -13.68 -0.90
N THR A 138 -4.61 -12.98 -1.96
CA THR A 138 -4.79 -11.52 -2.08
C THR A 138 -6.24 -11.06 -1.96
N ARG A 139 -7.21 -11.92 -2.28
CA ARG A 139 -8.63 -11.60 -2.19
C ARG A 139 -9.20 -11.77 -0.78
N SER A 140 -8.64 -12.64 0.02
CA SER A 140 -9.16 -12.96 1.35
C SER A 140 -8.41 -12.27 2.48
N LEU A 141 -7.23 -11.73 2.21
CA LEU A 141 -6.38 -11.08 3.21
C LEU A 141 -6.28 -9.57 2.97
N ASN A 142 -6.55 -8.83 4.02
CA ASN A 142 -6.38 -7.38 4.03
C ASN A 142 -4.89 -6.98 3.95
N VAL A 143 -4.63 -5.76 3.49
CA VAL A 143 -3.32 -5.13 3.66
C VAL A 143 -3.19 -4.70 5.12
N ASP A 144 -2.30 -5.33 5.86
CA ASP A 144 -2.03 -5.13 7.28
C ASP A 144 -0.55 -4.77 7.54
N ALA A 145 -0.18 -4.67 8.81
CA ALA A 145 1.19 -4.32 9.20
C ALA A 145 2.25 -5.32 8.71
N CYS A 146 1.90 -6.59 8.51
CA CYS A 146 2.81 -7.59 7.98
C CYS A 146 2.89 -7.54 6.45
N SER A 147 1.73 -7.52 5.80
CA SER A 147 1.66 -7.59 4.34
C SER A 147 2.05 -6.29 3.63
N VAL A 148 1.98 -5.14 4.31
CA VAL A 148 2.50 -3.87 3.78
C VAL A 148 4.00 -3.92 3.48
N PHE A 149 4.73 -4.83 4.10
CA PHE A 149 6.13 -5.11 3.79
C PHE A 149 6.36 -5.35 2.29
N PHE A 150 5.46 -6.05 1.62
CA PHE A 150 5.58 -6.40 0.21
C PHE A 150 5.32 -5.24 -0.76
N TYR A 151 4.82 -4.11 -0.28
CA TYR A 151 4.75 -2.86 -1.05
C TYR A 151 6.13 -2.20 -1.08
N GLY A 152 7.10 -2.86 -1.73
CA GLY A 152 8.45 -2.34 -1.89
C GLY A 152 8.55 -1.36 -3.05
N LEU A 153 9.48 -0.41 -2.95
CA LEU A 153 9.78 0.55 -4.01
C LEU A 153 10.93 0.07 -4.90
N LEU A 154 10.83 0.31 -6.20
CA LEU A 154 11.95 0.04 -7.13
C LEU A 154 13.18 0.81 -6.67
N ARG A 155 14.31 0.11 -6.60
CA ARG A 155 15.60 0.71 -6.29
C ARG A 155 16.01 1.72 -7.35
N GLU A 156 16.45 2.87 -6.92
CA GLU A 156 17.10 3.83 -7.79
C GLU A 156 18.53 3.36 -8.10
N LYS A 157 18.92 3.43 -9.38
CA LYS A 157 20.29 3.08 -9.79
C LYS A 157 21.30 3.94 -9.02
N GLY A 158 22.20 3.29 -8.29
CA GLY A 158 23.29 3.94 -7.54
C GLY A 158 23.03 4.21 -6.07
N LYS A 159 21.83 4.01 -5.54
CA LYS A 159 21.56 4.05 -4.10
C LYS A 159 21.68 2.65 -3.50
N LYS A 160 22.57 2.48 -2.51
CA LYS A 160 22.61 1.29 -1.68
C LYS A 160 21.39 1.27 -0.77
N SER A 161 20.74 0.12 -0.64
CA SER A 161 19.62 -0.05 0.29
C SER A 161 20.14 -0.11 1.73
N PRO A 162 19.59 0.68 2.67
CA PRO A 162 19.93 0.56 4.09
C PRO A 162 19.58 -0.82 4.67
N ILE A 163 18.65 -1.54 4.05
CA ILE A 163 18.20 -2.86 4.50
C ILE A 163 19.15 -3.95 3.98
N THR A 164 19.67 -3.80 2.75
CA THR A 164 20.60 -4.76 2.17
C THR A 164 21.94 -4.76 2.91
N GLU A 165 22.39 -3.62 3.42
CA GLU A 165 23.62 -3.55 4.23
C GLU A 165 23.46 -4.32 5.55
N LYS A 166 22.34 -4.19 6.25
CA LYS A 166 22.08 -4.96 7.49
C LYS A 166 22.05 -6.47 7.26
N PHE A 167 21.39 -6.93 6.20
CA PHE A 167 21.35 -8.37 5.88
C PHE A 167 22.70 -8.91 5.42
N ILE A 168 23.53 -8.12 4.73
CA ILE A 168 24.88 -8.52 4.32
C ILE A 168 25.83 -8.52 5.53
N GLU A 169 25.67 -7.61 6.48
CA GLU A 169 26.47 -7.60 7.72
C GLU A 169 26.07 -8.79 8.65
N GLU A 170 24.80 -9.17 8.69
CA GLU A 170 24.32 -10.33 9.42
C GLU A 170 24.77 -11.65 8.76
N ASP A 171 24.78 -11.76 7.44
CA ASP A 171 25.30 -12.95 6.71
C ASP A 171 26.84 -13.10 6.85
N ASN A 172 27.58 -12.02 7.04
CA ASN A 172 29.01 -12.10 7.33
C ASN A 172 29.33 -12.53 8.78
N ASN A 173 28.32 -12.54 9.66
CA ASN A 173 28.34 -13.09 11.00
C ASN A 173 27.62 -14.45 11.09
N VAL A 174 27.70 -15.29 10.05
CA VAL A 174 27.03 -16.60 10.00
C VAL A 174 27.53 -17.46 11.16
N GLN A 175 26.63 -17.72 12.09
CA GLN A 175 26.77 -18.88 12.97
C GLN A 175 26.83 -20.14 12.09
N PRO A 176 27.70 -21.11 12.43
CA PRO A 176 27.86 -22.34 11.66
C PRO A 176 26.51 -23.04 11.51
N THR A 177 26.22 -23.45 10.29
CA THR A 177 24.96 -24.13 9.96
C THR A 177 24.86 -25.43 10.76
N ILE A 178 23.61 -25.85 11.04
CA ILE A 178 23.29 -27.11 11.76
C ILE A 178 24.09 -28.33 11.25
N PHE A 179 24.54 -28.31 9.99
CA PHE A 179 25.37 -29.35 9.39
C PHE A 179 26.80 -29.42 9.93
N GLU A 180 27.33 -28.39 10.58
CA GLU A 180 28.67 -28.42 11.18
C GLU A 180 28.69 -29.06 12.58
N TYR A 181 27.51 -29.19 13.22
CA TYR A 181 27.36 -29.86 14.51
C TYR A 181 27.06 -31.36 14.41
N MET A 182 26.97 -31.90 13.19
CA MET A 182 26.70 -33.35 12.96
C MET A 182 27.93 -34.16 12.53
N LYS A 183 29.14 -33.68 12.84
CA LYS A 183 30.39 -34.48 12.68
C LYS A 183 30.89 -34.98 14.00
#